data_f1eeeffa801778248be70a1e3af586b2
#
_entry.id   f1eeeffa801778248be70a1e3af586b2
#
_cell.length_a   1.000
_cell.length_b   1.000
_cell.length_c   1.000
_cell.angle_alpha   90.00
_cell.angle_beta   90.00
_cell.angle_gamma   90.00
#
_symmetry.space_group_name_H-M   'P 1'
#
loop_
_entity.id
_entity.type
_entity.pdbx_description
1 polymer ?
#
loop_
_entity_poly.entity_id
_entity_poly.type
_entity_poly.pdbx_seq_one_letter_code
_entity_poly.pdbx_strand_id
1 'polypeptide(L)'
;TVDMVRSEDDLFRIYPYFPINGNQSFEILYIELDPGASNSSEPHAAGTQEYLIVFGSALELFVGTQKYEILPGNAISFLADQPHMYRNATDKMTTVINVIVYKNE
;
A
#
# COMPACT_ATOMS: atom_id res chain seq x y z
N THR A 1 5.70 19.05 7.27
CA THR A 1 4.61 18.34 7.93
C THR A 1 3.88 17.46 6.92
N VAL A 2 3.62 16.23 7.28
CA VAL A 2 2.94 15.28 6.41
C VAL A 2 1.47 15.21 6.81
N ASP A 3 0.58 15.36 5.82
CA ASP A 3 -0.86 15.25 6.04
C ASP A 3 -1.25 13.78 6.08
N MET A 4 -1.26 13.21 7.27
CA MET A 4 -1.59 11.81 7.47
C MET A 4 -3.08 11.57 7.23
N VAL A 5 -3.40 10.49 6.52
CA VAL A 5 -4.76 10.03 6.25
C VAL A 5 -4.99 8.73 7.00
N ARG A 6 -6.13 8.61 7.67
CA ARG A 6 -6.46 7.41 8.44
C ARG A 6 -7.83 6.87 8.07
N SER A 7 -8.04 5.56 8.28
CA SER A 7 -9.34 4.93 8.12
C SER A 7 -10.25 5.33 9.29
N GLU A 8 -11.56 5.07 9.14
CA GLU A 8 -12.53 5.40 10.19
C GLU A 8 -12.23 4.69 11.51
N ASP A 9 -11.77 3.43 11.44
CA ASP A 9 -11.43 2.66 12.63
C ASP A 9 -10.04 2.99 13.18
N ASP A 10 -9.30 3.87 12.50
CA ASP A 10 -7.94 4.29 12.85
C ASP A 10 -6.91 3.16 12.86
N LEU A 11 -7.21 2.02 12.27
CA LEU A 11 -6.28 0.90 12.20
C LEU A 11 -5.34 0.98 11.01
N PHE A 12 -5.66 1.81 10.03
CA PHE A 12 -4.90 1.95 8.78
C PHE A 12 -4.56 3.42 8.59
N ARG A 13 -3.26 3.74 8.46
CA ARG A 13 -2.80 5.13 8.33
C ARG A 13 -1.82 5.24 7.19
N ILE A 14 -1.98 6.28 6.38
CA ILE A 14 -1.10 6.59 5.25
C ILE A 14 -0.42 7.93 5.50
N TYR A 15 0.90 7.94 5.36
CA TYR A 15 1.72 9.14 5.45
C TYR A 15 2.28 9.42 4.05
N PRO A 16 1.69 10.36 3.29
CA PRO A 16 2.16 10.66 1.93
C PRO A 16 3.41 11.55 1.99
N TYR A 17 4.56 10.93 2.16
CA TYR A 17 5.82 11.68 2.25
C TYR A 17 6.18 12.38 0.95
N PHE A 18 5.91 11.74 -0.19
CA PHE A 18 6.16 12.31 -1.51
C PHE A 18 4.91 12.14 -2.36
N PRO A 19 3.89 13.00 -2.15
CA PRO A 19 2.64 12.87 -2.91
C PRO A 19 2.83 13.26 -4.36
N ILE A 20 1.88 12.84 -5.20
CA ILE A 20 1.89 13.21 -6.61
C ILE A 20 1.77 14.74 -6.73
N ASN A 21 2.55 15.34 -7.62
CA ASN A 21 2.40 16.74 -7.96
C ASN A 21 3.01 17.00 -9.34
N GLY A 22 2.51 18.04 -10.00
CA GLY A 22 3.06 18.58 -11.24
C GLY A 22 3.62 17.53 -12.20
N ASN A 23 4.95 17.52 -12.33
CA ASN A 23 5.64 16.66 -13.28
C ASN A 23 6.00 15.29 -12.72
N GLN A 24 5.71 15.03 -11.47
CA GLN A 24 6.08 13.79 -10.82
C GLN A 24 5.09 12.70 -11.19
N SER A 25 5.59 11.55 -11.68
CA SER A 25 4.77 10.42 -12.10
C SER A 25 4.71 9.33 -11.05
N PHE A 26 5.11 9.60 -9.82
CA PHE A 26 5.12 8.62 -8.75
C PHE A 26 4.78 9.27 -7.41
N GLU A 27 4.40 8.45 -6.45
CA GLU A 27 4.24 8.84 -5.05
C GLU A 27 5.02 7.86 -4.18
N ILE A 28 5.45 8.32 -3.02
CA ILE A 28 6.03 7.45 -2.00
C ILE A 28 5.25 7.66 -0.72
N LEU A 29 4.64 6.58 -0.24
CA LEU A 29 3.80 6.58 0.94
C LEU A 29 4.40 5.67 2.00
N TYR A 30 4.26 6.06 3.26
CA TYR A 30 4.52 5.18 4.38
C TYR A 30 3.18 4.78 4.97
N ILE A 31 2.97 3.49 5.19
CA ILE A 31 1.68 2.95 5.62
C ILE A 31 1.85 2.15 6.89
N GLU A 32 0.94 2.36 7.84
CA GLU A 32 0.87 1.58 9.06
C GLU A 32 -0.45 0.82 9.10
N LEU A 33 -0.36 -0.48 9.38
CA LEU A 33 -1.53 -1.33 9.58
C LEU A 33 -1.45 -1.94 10.97
N ASP A 34 -2.36 -1.54 11.84
CA ASP A 34 -2.51 -2.19 13.15
C ASP A 34 -3.08 -3.59 12.97
N PRO A 35 -2.97 -4.47 13.99
CA PRO A 35 -3.57 -5.80 13.91
C PRO A 35 -5.05 -5.72 13.53
N GLY A 36 -5.45 -6.51 12.54
CA GLY A 36 -6.82 -6.53 12.03
C GLY A 36 -7.15 -5.48 11.00
N ALA A 37 -6.22 -4.58 10.68
CA ALA A 37 -6.44 -3.54 9.67
C ALA A 37 -6.61 -4.16 8.29
N SER A 38 -7.53 -3.59 7.51
CA SER A 38 -7.65 -3.91 6.09
C SER A 38 -8.05 -2.67 5.34
N ASN A 39 -7.58 -2.57 4.09
CA ASN A 39 -7.90 -1.43 3.23
C ASN A 39 -8.00 -1.89 1.79
N SER A 40 -9.17 -1.71 1.21
CA SER A 40 -9.44 -2.04 -0.19
C SER A 40 -9.28 -0.80 -1.04
N SER A 41 -8.69 -0.97 -2.21
CA SER A 41 -8.52 0.10 -3.18
C SER A 41 -9.20 -0.26 -4.49
N GLU A 42 -9.84 0.74 -5.09
CA GLU A 42 -10.33 0.62 -6.45
C GLU A 42 -9.15 0.53 -7.42
N PRO A 43 -9.36 -0.02 -8.61
CA PRO A 43 -8.29 -0.07 -9.61
C PRO A 43 -7.78 1.33 -9.94
N HIS A 44 -6.46 1.47 -10.02
CA HIS A 44 -5.83 2.66 -10.55
C HIS A 44 -5.89 2.65 -12.08
N ALA A 45 -5.43 3.73 -12.70
CA ALA A 45 -5.38 3.81 -14.15
C ALA A 45 -4.52 2.69 -14.73
N ALA A 46 -4.84 2.28 -15.95
CA ALA A 46 -4.15 1.18 -16.63
C ALA A 46 -2.63 1.42 -16.66
N GLY A 47 -1.87 0.39 -16.32
CA GLY A 47 -0.42 0.44 -16.30
C GLY A 47 0.19 0.99 -15.02
N THR A 48 -0.63 1.38 -14.03
CA THR A 48 -0.11 1.82 -12.73
C THR A 48 0.54 0.65 -12.00
N GLN A 49 1.76 0.87 -11.51
CA GLN A 49 2.55 -0.16 -10.83
C GLN A 49 2.74 0.24 -9.39
N GLU A 50 2.59 -0.70 -8.45
CA GLU A 50 2.92 -0.47 -7.05
C GLU A 50 4.09 -1.35 -6.63
N TYR A 51 4.93 -0.80 -5.75
CA TYR A 51 6.08 -1.46 -5.16
C TYR A 51 5.93 -1.36 -3.66
N LEU A 52 5.95 -2.50 -2.97
CA LEU A 52 5.79 -2.55 -1.51
C LEU A 52 7.04 -3.14 -0.87
N ILE A 53 7.52 -2.53 0.20
CA ILE A 53 8.54 -3.09 1.08
C ILE A 53 7.90 -3.22 2.45
N VAL A 54 7.91 -4.43 3.03
CA VAL A 54 7.16 -4.75 4.24
C VAL A 54 8.09 -4.88 5.43
N PHE A 55 7.70 -4.30 6.57
CA PHE A 55 8.45 -4.34 7.81
C PHE A 55 7.51 -4.64 8.98
N GLY A 56 8.08 -5.02 10.10
CA GLY A 56 7.36 -5.20 11.36
C GLY A 56 6.68 -6.54 11.48
N SER A 57 5.69 -6.82 10.65
CA SER A 57 5.03 -8.11 10.57
C SER A 57 4.56 -8.35 9.15
N ALA A 58 3.97 -9.52 8.89
CA ALA A 58 3.60 -9.92 7.54
C ALA A 58 2.41 -9.10 7.02
N LEU A 59 2.39 -8.88 5.72
CA LEU A 59 1.28 -8.26 5.01
C LEU A 59 0.60 -9.29 4.13
N GLU A 60 -0.73 -9.33 4.18
CA GLU A 60 -1.53 -10.04 3.17
C GLU A 60 -1.92 -9.05 2.08
N LEU A 61 -1.63 -9.40 0.85
CA LEU A 61 -1.98 -8.60 -0.32
C LEU A 61 -2.90 -9.42 -1.22
N PHE A 62 -4.04 -8.84 -1.55
CA PHE A 62 -5.00 -9.44 -2.48
C PHE A 62 -5.02 -8.59 -3.74
N VAL A 63 -4.78 -9.19 -4.89
CA VAL A 63 -4.80 -8.51 -6.20
C VAL A 63 -5.69 -9.33 -7.11
N GLY A 64 -6.86 -8.77 -7.48
CA GLY A 64 -7.85 -9.53 -8.21
C GLY A 64 -8.25 -10.77 -7.40
N THR A 65 -8.03 -11.96 -7.98
CA THR A 65 -8.34 -13.23 -7.33
C THR A 65 -7.12 -13.87 -6.67
N GLN A 66 -5.94 -13.22 -6.70
CA GLN A 66 -4.70 -13.76 -6.15
C GLN A 66 -4.46 -13.22 -4.76
N LYS A 67 -3.87 -14.07 -3.90
CA LYS A 67 -3.48 -13.69 -2.54
C LYS A 67 -1.99 -13.96 -2.37
N TYR A 68 -1.30 -12.98 -1.80
CA TYR A 68 0.13 -13.07 -1.50
C TYR A 68 0.35 -12.75 -0.02
N GLU A 69 1.31 -13.44 0.60
CA GLU A 69 1.78 -13.09 1.93
C GLU A 69 3.22 -12.62 1.82
N ILE A 70 3.49 -11.39 2.28
CA ILE A 70 4.81 -10.80 2.23
C ILE A 70 5.35 -10.72 3.66
N LEU A 71 6.42 -11.44 3.93
CA LEU A 71 7.05 -11.47 5.25
C LEU A 71 7.87 -10.20 5.48
N PRO A 72 8.10 -9.81 6.76
CA PRO A 72 8.92 -8.62 7.05
C PRO A 72 10.29 -8.71 6.39
N GLY A 73 10.75 -7.60 5.82
CA GLY A 73 12.02 -7.53 5.11
C GLY A 73 11.93 -7.91 3.66
N ASN A 74 10.77 -8.36 3.19
CA ASN A 74 10.57 -8.72 1.79
C ASN A 74 9.77 -7.67 1.06
N ALA A 75 9.71 -7.79 -0.26
CA ALA A 75 9.08 -6.81 -1.13
C ALA A 75 8.31 -7.50 -2.24
N ILE A 76 7.38 -6.78 -2.84
CA ILE A 76 6.61 -7.24 -3.99
C ILE A 76 6.28 -6.04 -4.88
N SER A 77 6.13 -6.29 -6.18
CA SER A 77 5.53 -5.32 -7.08
C SER A 77 4.38 -5.96 -7.82
N PHE A 78 3.38 -5.14 -8.16
CA PHE A 78 2.21 -5.64 -8.86
C PHE A 78 1.56 -4.53 -9.68
N LEU A 79 0.80 -4.93 -10.70
CA LEU A 79 -0.02 -4.01 -11.48
C LEU A 79 -1.27 -3.66 -10.65
N ALA A 80 -1.46 -2.38 -10.40
CA ALA A 80 -2.52 -1.89 -9.53
C ALA A 80 -3.77 -1.45 -10.30
N ASP A 81 -3.95 -1.96 -11.51
CA ASP A 81 -5.09 -1.65 -12.36
C ASP A 81 -6.25 -2.65 -12.19
N GLN A 82 -6.19 -3.45 -11.14
CA GLN A 82 -7.29 -4.32 -10.69
C GLN A 82 -7.60 -4.01 -9.22
N PRO A 83 -8.77 -4.45 -8.72
CA PRO A 83 -9.08 -4.27 -7.31
C PRO A 83 -8.02 -4.92 -6.45
N HIS A 84 -7.59 -4.24 -5.39
CA HIS A 84 -6.57 -4.81 -4.50
C HIS A 84 -6.84 -4.40 -3.06
N MET A 85 -6.33 -5.20 -2.12
CA MET A 85 -6.56 -4.99 -0.69
C MET A 85 -5.31 -5.36 0.09
N TYR A 86 -5.00 -4.53 1.09
CA TYR A 86 -3.96 -4.80 2.08
C TYR A 86 -4.61 -5.23 3.38
N ARG A 87 -4.04 -6.22 4.06
CA ARG A 87 -4.57 -6.69 5.33
C ARG A 87 -3.45 -7.12 6.26
N ASN A 88 -3.58 -6.74 7.53
CA ASN A 88 -2.70 -7.23 8.58
C ASN A 88 -3.46 -8.27 9.41
N ALA A 89 -3.17 -9.55 9.18
CA ALA A 89 -3.78 -10.66 9.91
C ALA A 89 -2.91 -11.12 11.09
N THR A 90 -1.89 -10.34 11.46
CA THR A 90 -0.99 -10.66 12.58
C THR A 90 -1.42 -9.94 13.85
N ASP A 91 -0.70 -10.19 14.93
CA ASP A 91 -0.95 -9.54 16.23
C ASP A 91 0.01 -8.37 16.49
N LYS A 92 0.77 -7.93 15.47
CA LYS A 92 1.72 -6.82 15.56
C LYS A 92 1.47 -5.86 14.42
N MET A 93 1.95 -4.61 14.57
CA MET A 93 1.82 -3.63 13.50
C MET A 93 2.66 -4.05 12.29
N THR A 94 2.07 -3.95 11.11
CA THR A 94 2.77 -4.08 9.83
C THR A 94 3.00 -2.68 9.29
N THR A 95 4.21 -2.40 8.83
CA THR A 95 4.52 -1.13 8.17
C THR A 95 5.00 -1.41 6.75
N VAL A 96 4.66 -0.50 5.84
CA VAL A 96 4.92 -0.67 4.42
C VAL A 96 5.42 0.64 3.84
N ILE A 97 6.50 0.57 3.06
CA ILE A 97 6.88 1.63 2.14
C ILE A 97 6.23 1.30 0.81
N ASN A 98 5.39 2.19 0.33
CA ASN A 98 4.61 1.98 -0.90
C ASN A 98 5.01 3.03 -1.93
N VAL A 99 5.55 2.57 -3.07
CA VAL A 99 5.86 3.44 -4.20
C VAL A 99 4.84 3.14 -5.29
N ILE A 100 4.09 4.15 -5.69
CA ILE A 100 3.08 4.03 -6.76
C ILE A 100 3.61 4.78 -7.96
N VAL A 101 3.78 4.08 -9.08
CA VAL A 101 4.30 4.67 -10.31
C VAL A 101 3.17 4.69 -11.34
N TYR A 102 2.79 5.88 -11.76
CA TYR A 102 1.71 6.09 -12.72
C TYR A 102 2.29 6.11 -14.12
N LYS A 103 1.60 5.43 -15.04
CA LYS A 103 2.04 5.41 -16.42
C LYS A 103 1.60 6.70 -17.10
N ASN A 104 2.55 7.37 -17.73
CA ASN A 104 2.26 8.54 -18.55
C ASN A 104 1.94 8.10 -19.97
N GLU A 105 0.89 8.68 -20.50
CA GLU A 105 0.49 8.46 -21.88
C GLU A 105 1.12 9.51 -22.80
#